data_84dc02fd9a51289e91fa207861762e4f
#
_entry.id   84dc02fd9a51289e91fa207861762e4f
#
_cell.length_a   1.000
_cell.length_b   1.000
_cell.length_c   1.000
_cell.angle_alpha   90.00
_cell.angle_beta   90.00
_cell.angle_gamma   90.00
#
_symmetry.space_group_name_H-M   'P 1'
#
loop_
_entity.id
_entity.type
_entity.pdbx_description
1 polymer ?
#
loop_
_entity_poly.entity_id
_entity_poly.type
_entity_poly.pdbx_seq_one_letter_code
_entity_poly.pdbx_strand_id
1 'polypeptide(L)'
;MNRQFRRLEISRSRLRHNMEEVISRCTAQGIQVCGVIKGCSGLPEVGQLFRDCGATQLASSRLEQIIRCRQAGVPGPYMLLRIPMLCELDDVARWCDYSLESERATLDALEEACARQGAVHKAVIMADLGDLREGFWDQDEMLDGCVHVERDLPHVELAGVGVNLGCYGSIQPTPENLGQLVHIARRVENAIGRKLEIVSGGATSSFTLVHWGTMPEGINHLRIGEGILVSKDL
;
A
#
# COMPACT_ATOMS: atom_id res chain seq x y z
N MET A 1 44.93 14.01 -7.01
CA MET A 1 43.64 14.70 -7.13
C MET A 1 42.60 13.91 -6.39
N ASN A 2 42.14 14.36 -5.22
CA ASN A 2 41.01 13.75 -4.50
C ASN A 2 39.74 14.06 -5.29
N ARG A 3 39.26 13.11 -6.10
CA ARG A 3 37.92 13.21 -6.71
C ARG A 3 36.88 13.00 -5.61
N GLN A 4 36.31 14.09 -5.11
CA GLN A 4 35.13 14.01 -4.27
C GLN A 4 33.93 13.60 -5.15
N PHE A 5 33.51 12.35 -5.04
CA PHE A 5 32.28 11.90 -5.68
C PHE A 5 31.07 12.46 -4.89
N ARG A 6 30.01 12.80 -5.62
CA ARG A 6 28.72 13.13 -4.97
C ARG A 6 28.25 11.94 -4.14
N ARG A 7 27.87 12.19 -2.90
CA ARG A 7 27.35 11.16 -1.98
C ARG A 7 26.07 11.64 -1.32
N LEU A 8 25.15 10.71 -1.06
CA LEU A 8 23.99 10.91 -0.22
C LEU A 8 24.29 10.31 1.15
N GLU A 9 24.14 11.10 2.18
CA GLU A 9 24.26 10.64 3.57
C GLU A 9 22.87 10.50 4.19
N ILE A 10 22.56 9.30 4.73
CA ILE A 10 21.30 9.03 5.40
C ILE A 10 21.59 8.89 6.90
N SER A 11 21.01 9.78 7.71
CA SER A 11 21.09 9.69 9.16
C SER A 11 20.09 8.68 9.69
N ARG A 12 20.57 7.53 10.15
CA ARG A 12 19.70 6.48 10.74
C ARG A 12 18.92 6.96 11.95
N SER A 13 19.52 7.80 12.81
CA SER A 13 18.86 8.30 14.01
C SER A 13 17.70 9.26 13.69
N ARG A 14 17.90 10.17 12.74
CA ARG A 14 16.83 11.07 12.29
C ARG A 14 15.72 10.31 11.59
N LEU A 15 16.09 9.35 10.74
CA LEU A 15 15.11 8.54 10.03
C LEU A 15 14.28 7.68 11.00
N ARG A 16 14.93 7.08 12.01
CA ARG A 16 14.25 6.37 13.09
C ARG A 16 13.27 7.27 13.84
N HIS A 17 13.69 8.46 14.22
CA HIS A 17 12.83 9.43 14.90
C HIS A 17 11.58 9.75 14.06
N ASN A 18 11.74 10.05 12.78
CA ASN A 18 10.60 10.32 11.88
C ASN A 18 9.66 9.11 11.77
N MET A 19 10.21 7.89 11.66
CA MET A 19 9.42 6.66 11.57
C MET A 19 8.61 6.45 12.87
N GLU A 20 9.26 6.54 14.02
CA GLU A 20 8.62 6.37 15.32
C GLU A 20 7.51 7.39 15.55
N GLU A 21 7.74 8.65 15.19
CA GLU A 21 6.76 9.72 15.32
C GLU A 21 5.52 9.48 14.44
N VAL A 22 5.72 9.19 13.15
CA VAL A 22 4.61 8.95 12.22
C VAL A 22 3.85 7.68 12.57
N ILE A 23 4.56 6.58 12.86
CA ILE A 23 3.95 5.29 13.15
C ILE A 23 3.17 5.34 14.47
N SER A 24 3.72 5.98 15.51
CA SER A 24 3.03 6.09 16.81
C SER A 24 1.73 6.88 16.70
N ARG A 25 1.71 7.98 15.94
CA ARG A 25 0.49 8.78 15.71
C ARG A 25 -0.58 7.99 14.95
N CYS A 26 -0.19 7.24 13.92
CA CYS A 26 -1.11 6.37 13.20
C CYS A 26 -1.66 5.27 14.10
N THR A 27 -0.78 4.58 14.83
CA THR A 27 -1.16 3.47 15.73
C THR A 27 -2.09 3.93 16.84
N ALA A 28 -1.90 5.15 17.38
CA ALA A 28 -2.79 5.73 18.39
C ALA A 28 -4.24 5.91 17.91
N GLN A 29 -4.46 5.94 16.59
CA GLN A 29 -5.78 5.99 15.96
C GLN A 29 -6.19 4.64 15.33
N GLY A 30 -5.51 3.54 15.65
CA GLY A 30 -5.80 2.22 15.10
C GLY A 30 -5.39 2.02 13.64
N ILE A 31 -4.51 2.88 13.11
CA ILE A 31 -4.09 2.87 11.71
C ILE A 31 -2.72 2.19 11.60
N GLN A 32 -2.66 1.15 10.79
CA GLN A 32 -1.42 0.46 10.45
C GLN A 32 -0.62 1.24 9.39
N VAL A 33 0.70 1.22 9.50
CA VAL A 33 1.58 1.88 8.54
C VAL A 33 2.33 0.85 7.70
N CYS A 34 2.12 0.93 6.39
CA CYS A 34 2.95 0.28 5.40
C CYS A 34 4.12 1.21 5.03
N GLY A 35 5.34 0.80 5.36
CA GLY A 35 6.56 1.57 5.10
C GLY A 35 6.97 1.54 3.64
N VAL A 36 6.93 2.69 2.96
CA VAL A 36 7.21 2.78 1.51
C VAL A 36 8.68 3.05 1.26
N ILE A 37 9.41 2.05 0.74
CA ILE A 37 10.86 2.06 0.54
C ILE A 37 11.33 2.56 -0.84
N LYS A 38 10.42 2.95 -1.73
CA LYS A 38 10.79 3.39 -3.09
C LYS A 38 11.66 4.65 -3.11
N GLY A 39 11.44 5.58 -2.18
CA GLY A 39 12.18 6.84 -2.09
C GLY A 39 13.65 6.67 -1.69
N CYS A 40 14.00 5.55 -1.04
CA CYS A 40 15.38 5.16 -0.72
C CYS A 40 15.89 4.02 -1.63
N SER A 41 15.29 3.84 -2.80
CA SER A 41 15.67 2.81 -3.79
C SER A 41 15.69 1.38 -3.23
N GLY A 42 14.86 1.07 -2.23
CA GLY A 42 14.78 -0.26 -1.62
C GLY A 42 16.06 -0.66 -0.88
N LEU A 43 16.71 0.27 -0.18
CA LEU A 43 17.84 -0.05 0.69
C LEU A 43 17.38 -0.96 1.83
N PRO A 44 17.96 -2.18 1.98
CA PRO A 44 17.54 -3.13 3.00
C PRO A 44 17.64 -2.59 4.42
N GLU A 45 18.67 -1.76 4.70
CA GLU A 45 18.87 -1.14 6.01
C GLU A 45 17.73 -0.20 6.39
N VAL A 46 17.14 0.49 5.39
CA VAL A 46 15.98 1.35 5.61
C VAL A 46 14.70 0.51 5.76
N GLY A 47 14.56 -0.54 4.95
CA GLY A 47 13.46 -1.53 5.11
C GLY A 47 13.45 -2.16 6.51
N GLN A 48 14.63 -2.60 6.98
CA GLN A 48 14.77 -3.14 8.34
C GLN A 48 14.40 -2.09 9.39
N LEU A 49 14.82 -0.84 9.20
CA LEU A 49 14.51 0.23 10.15
C LEU A 49 13.00 0.50 10.23
N PHE A 50 12.26 0.47 9.11
CA PHE A 50 10.80 0.54 9.13
C PHE A 50 10.18 -0.57 9.97
N ARG A 51 10.66 -1.81 9.81
CA ARG A 51 10.17 -2.96 10.58
C ARG A 51 10.48 -2.79 12.08
N ASP A 52 11.70 -2.38 12.42
CA ASP A 52 12.13 -2.13 13.80
C ASP A 52 11.29 -1.03 14.48
N CYS A 53 10.81 -0.04 13.71
CA CYS A 53 9.96 1.05 14.22
C CYS A 53 8.46 0.71 14.25
N GLY A 54 8.06 -0.51 13.83
CA GLY A 54 6.68 -0.97 13.94
C GLY A 54 5.83 -0.85 12.68
N ALA A 55 6.43 -0.56 11.51
CA ALA A 55 5.70 -0.68 10.25
C ALA A 55 5.20 -2.12 10.06
N THR A 56 3.92 -2.30 9.76
CA THR A 56 3.29 -3.63 9.66
C THR A 56 3.62 -4.32 8.33
N GLN A 57 3.91 -3.54 7.30
CA GLN A 57 4.26 -4.00 5.95
C GLN A 57 5.35 -3.12 5.36
N LEU A 58 6.00 -3.60 4.31
CA LEU A 58 6.90 -2.82 3.46
C LEU A 58 6.35 -2.77 2.04
N ALA A 59 6.58 -1.65 1.34
CA ALA A 59 6.05 -1.51 0.01
C ALA A 59 6.97 -0.75 -0.95
N SER A 60 6.92 -1.13 -2.21
CA SER A 60 7.55 -0.41 -3.31
C SER A 60 6.71 -0.51 -4.59
N SER A 61 6.87 0.47 -5.47
CA SER A 61 6.35 0.40 -6.83
C SER A 61 7.28 -0.36 -7.79
N ARG A 62 8.43 -0.83 -7.32
CA ARG A 62 9.43 -1.54 -8.10
C ARG A 62 9.71 -2.89 -7.48
N LEU A 63 9.44 -3.94 -8.26
CA LEU A 63 9.56 -5.32 -7.80
C LEU A 63 11.01 -5.69 -7.43
N GLU A 64 11.99 -5.20 -8.19
CA GLU A 64 13.41 -5.43 -7.88
C GLU A 64 13.85 -4.86 -6.52
N GLN A 65 13.17 -3.85 -6.00
CA GLN A 65 13.44 -3.31 -4.67
C GLN A 65 12.89 -4.20 -3.56
N ILE A 66 11.71 -4.79 -3.78
CA ILE A 66 11.11 -5.80 -2.90
C ILE A 66 12.00 -7.04 -2.86
N ILE A 67 12.38 -7.55 -4.03
CA ILE A 67 13.27 -8.73 -4.15
C ILE A 67 14.58 -8.49 -3.39
N ARG A 68 15.20 -7.33 -3.56
CA ARG A 68 16.44 -6.96 -2.85
C ARG A 68 16.29 -7.01 -1.34
N CYS A 69 15.21 -6.45 -0.79
CA CYS A 69 14.96 -6.48 0.65
C CYS A 69 14.71 -7.91 1.15
N ARG A 70 13.92 -8.72 0.43
CA ARG A 70 13.70 -10.13 0.81
C ARG A 70 14.99 -10.94 0.77
N GLN A 71 15.82 -10.79 -0.26
CA GLN A 71 17.11 -11.48 -0.38
C GLN A 71 18.10 -11.05 0.70
N ALA A 72 18.00 -9.82 1.19
CA ALA A 72 18.79 -9.34 2.33
C ALA A 72 18.24 -9.80 3.70
N GLY A 73 17.15 -10.58 3.73
CA GLY A 73 16.56 -11.11 4.96
C GLY A 73 15.68 -10.12 5.73
N VAL A 74 15.29 -8.99 5.13
CA VAL A 74 14.35 -8.06 5.77
C VAL A 74 12.96 -8.69 5.81
N PRO A 75 12.31 -8.78 7.00
CA PRO A 75 11.02 -9.46 7.12
C PRO A 75 9.87 -8.69 6.44
N GLY A 76 9.00 -9.43 5.72
CA GLY A 76 7.76 -8.92 5.16
C GLY A 76 6.65 -8.72 6.20
N PRO A 77 5.38 -8.63 5.78
CA PRO A 77 4.93 -8.79 4.39
C PRO A 77 5.27 -7.62 3.47
N TYR A 78 5.23 -7.87 2.15
CA TYR A 78 5.57 -6.89 1.11
C TYR A 78 4.40 -6.61 0.18
N MET A 79 4.19 -5.32 -0.14
CA MET A 79 3.13 -4.86 -1.04
C MET A 79 3.72 -4.21 -2.29
N LEU A 80 3.25 -4.62 -3.46
CA LEU A 80 3.51 -3.90 -4.71
C LEU A 80 2.53 -2.72 -4.83
N LEU A 81 3.06 -1.48 -4.88
CA LEU A 81 2.27 -0.23 -4.85
C LEU A 81 1.87 0.25 -6.25
N ARG A 82 1.45 -0.62 -7.09
CA ARG A 82 0.88 -0.34 -8.42
C ARG A 82 0.17 -1.58 -8.93
N ILE A 83 -0.61 -1.40 -9.97
CA ILE A 83 -1.16 -2.52 -10.72
C ILE A 83 0.02 -3.31 -11.32
N PRO A 84 0.11 -4.62 -11.11
CA PRO A 84 1.13 -5.46 -11.73
C PRO A 84 1.03 -5.44 -13.25
N MET A 85 2.16 -5.54 -13.93
CA MET A 85 2.16 -5.81 -15.36
C MET A 85 1.94 -7.31 -15.60
N LEU A 86 1.21 -7.67 -16.65
CA LEU A 86 0.92 -9.07 -16.99
C LEU A 86 2.20 -9.93 -17.14
N CYS A 87 3.30 -9.32 -17.63
CA CYS A 87 4.57 -10.02 -17.83
C CYS A 87 5.38 -10.27 -16.55
N GLU A 88 4.99 -9.71 -15.41
CA GLU A 88 5.72 -9.87 -14.13
C GLU A 88 4.92 -10.65 -13.07
N LEU A 89 3.72 -11.12 -13.38
CA LEU A 89 2.82 -11.74 -12.40
C LEU A 89 3.40 -12.96 -11.69
N ASP A 90 4.21 -13.76 -12.38
CA ASP A 90 4.91 -14.89 -11.75
C ASP A 90 5.90 -14.43 -10.68
N ASP A 91 6.59 -13.30 -10.90
CA ASP A 91 7.47 -12.71 -9.90
C ASP A 91 6.67 -12.01 -8.79
N VAL A 92 5.54 -11.39 -9.10
CA VAL A 92 4.63 -10.80 -8.09
C VAL A 92 4.10 -11.88 -7.16
N ALA A 93 3.57 -12.99 -7.70
CA ALA A 93 3.10 -14.14 -6.92
C ALA A 93 4.20 -14.73 -6.02
N ARG A 94 5.46 -14.70 -6.48
CA ARG A 94 6.61 -15.25 -5.74
C ARG A 94 7.16 -14.31 -4.68
N TRP A 95 7.20 -13.01 -4.94
CA TRP A 95 7.96 -12.06 -4.15
C TRP A 95 7.13 -11.06 -3.37
N CYS A 96 5.84 -10.89 -3.70
CA CYS A 96 4.93 -9.99 -3.00
C CYS A 96 3.86 -10.78 -2.24
N ASP A 97 3.47 -10.26 -1.09
CA ASP A 97 2.34 -10.80 -0.33
C ASP A 97 1.04 -10.07 -0.69
N TYR A 98 1.18 -8.81 -1.14
CA TYR A 98 0.05 -7.95 -1.52
C TYR A 98 0.35 -7.19 -2.82
N SER A 99 -0.70 -6.84 -3.57
CA SER A 99 -0.65 -5.83 -4.64
C SER A 99 -1.87 -4.92 -4.64
N LEU A 100 -1.72 -3.76 -5.28
CA LEU A 100 -2.83 -2.87 -5.59
C LEU A 100 -3.41 -3.27 -6.94
N GLU A 101 -4.74 -3.42 -7.01
CA GLU A 101 -5.43 -3.92 -8.19
C GLU A 101 -6.58 -2.99 -8.59
N SER A 102 -6.80 -2.83 -9.90
CA SER A 102 -7.89 -2.02 -10.44
C SER A 102 -8.47 -2.55 -11.76
N GLU A 103 -8.09 -3.76 -12.13
CA GLU A 103 -8.53 -4.36 -13.39
C GLU A 103 -8.81 -5.86 -13.21
N ARG A 104 -9.98 -6.31 -13.66
CA ARG A 104 -10.38 -7.71 -13.56
C ARG A 104 -9.43 -8.63 -14.32
N ALA A 105 -9.00 -8.22 -15.53
CA ALA A 105 -8.08 -9.03 -16.32
C ALA A 105 -6.74 -9.28 -15.64
N THR A 106 -6.23 -8.31 -14.86
CA THR A 106 -5.00 -8.48 -14.08
C THR A 106 -5.22 -9.43 -12.91
N LEU A 107 -6.38 -9.36 -12.24
CA LEU A 107 -6.75 -10.28 -11.16
C LEU A 107 -6.85 -11.73 -11.64
N ASP A 108 -7.52 -11.96 -12.77
CA ASP A 108 -7.63 -13.30 -13.38
C ASP A 108 -6.25 -13.87 -13.75
N ALA A 109 -5.39 -13.06 -14.34
CA ALA A 109 -4.03 -13.46 -14.70
C ALA A 109 -3.12 -13.69 -13.46
N LEU A 110 -3.33 -12.92 -12.37
CA LEU A 110 -2.65 -13.11 -11.09
C LEU A 110 -3.08 -14.42 -10.43
N GLU A 111 -4.37 -14.76 -10.48
CA GLU A 111 -4.90 -16.05 -10.03
C GLU A 111 -4.17 -17.21 -10.73
N GLU A 112 -4.05 -17.15 -12.06
CA GLU A 112 -3.33 -18.18 -12.82
C GLU A 112 -1.85 -18.28 -12.41
N ALA A 113 -1.19 -17.13 -12.17
CA ALA A 113 0.20 -17.10 -11.73
C ALA A 113 0.37 -17.72 -10.34
N CYS A 114 -0.53 -17.40 -9.41
CA CYS A 114 -0.54 -17.97 -8.06
C CYS A 114 -0.82 -19.47 -8.09
N ALA A 115 -1.79 -19.92 -8.86
CA ALA A 115 -2.13 -21.34 -9.03
C ALA A 115 -0.95 -22.14 -9.56
N ARG A 116 -0.23 -21.63 -10.57
CA ARG A 116 0.98 -22.28 -11.11
C ARG A 116 2.07 -22.48 -10.06
N GLN A 117 2.15 -21.61 -9.05
CA GLN A 117 3.21 -21.63 -8.03
C GLN A 117 2.73 -22.23 -6.69
N GLY A 118 1.45 -22.57 -6.55
CA GLY A 118 0.87 -23.00 -5.29
C GLY A 118 0.96 -21.91 -4.21
N ALA A 119 0.93 -20.65 -4.62
CA ALA A 119 1.00 -19.48 -3.74
C ALA A 119 -0.40 -18.90 -3.53
N VAL A 120 -0.56 -18.16 -2.43
CA VAL A 120 -1.73 -17.31 -2.17
C VAL A 120 -1.26 -15.87 -2.11
N HIS A 121 -1.99 -14.98 -2.80
CA HIS A 121 -1.69 -13.56 -2.88
C HIS A 121 -2.87 -12.72 -2.37
N LYS A 122 -2.59 -11.59 -1.75
CA LYS A 122 -3.60 -10.69 -1.19
C LYS A 122 -3.77 -9.45 -2.06
N ALA A 123 -4.98 -9.22 -2.56
CA ALA A 123 -5.33 -8.08 -3.40
C ALA A 123 -5.98 -6.95 -2.58
N VAL A 124 -5.54 -5.72 -2.80
CA VAL A 124 -6.21 -4.50 -2.34
C VAL A 124 -6.81 -3.82 -3.56
N ILE A 125 -8.13 -3.84 -3.68
CA ILE A 125 -8.86 -3.27 -4.82
C ILE A 125 -8.95 -1.75 -4.66
N MET A 126 -8.51 -1.01 -5.67
CA MET A 126 -8.42 0.44 -5.61
C MET A 126 -9.67 1.10 -6.15
N ALA A 127 -10.16 2.13 -5.44
CA ALA A 127 -11.16 3.07 -5.92
C ALA A 127 -10.46 4.33 -6.47
N ASP A 128 -10.89 4.83 -7.62
CA ASP A 128 -10.51 6.17 -8.06
C ASP A 128 -11.57 7.17 -7.58
N LEU A 129 -11.19 8.03 -6.65
CA LEU A 129 -12.05 9.09 -6.09
C LEU A 129 -11.70 10.48 -6.66
N GLY A 130 -11.19 10.50 -7.91
CA GLY A 130 -10.93 11.73 -8.65
C GLY A 130 -9.46 12.06 -8.88
N ASP A 131 -8.49 11.28 -8.34
CA ASP A 131 -7.06 11.48 -8.60
C ASP A 131 -6.65 11.05 -10.02
N LEU A 132 -7.50 10.26 -10.70
CA LEU A 132 -7.35 9.79 -12.08
C LEU A 132 -6.02 9.07 -12.33
N ARG A 133 -5.64 8.23 -11.39
CA ARG A 133 -4.35 7.53 -11.42
C ARG A 133 -4.49 6.02 -11.53
N GLU A 134 -5.07 5.38 -10.54
CA GLU A 134 -5.43 3.97 -10.54
C GLU A 134 -6.68 3.77 -9.70
N GLY A 135 -7.44 2.75 -10.04
CA GLY A 135 -8.66 2.39 -9.33
C GLY A 135 -9.85 2.27 -10.26
N PHE A 136 -10.86 1.58 -9.79
CA PHE A 136 -12.16 1.55 -10.45
C PHE A 136 -12.83 2.91 -10.29
N TRP A 137 -13.24 3.51 -11.41
CA TRP A 137 -14.02 4.74 -11.41
C TRP A 137 -15.47 4.47 -11.05
N ASP A 138 -16.04 3.41 -11.59
CA ASP A 138 -17.39 2.97 -11.27
C ASP A 138 -17.38 2.09 -10.01
N GLN A 139 -18.18 2.48 -9.02
CA GLN A 139 -18.22 1.78 -7.73
C GLN A 139 -18.96 0.43 -7.79
N ASP A 140 -19.87 0.25 -8.76
CA ASP A 140 -20.57 -1.02 -8.95
C ASP A 140 -19.66 -2.02 -9.66
N GLU A 141 -18.88 -1.59 -10.67
CA GLU A 141 -17.81 -2.41 -11.27
C GLU A 141 -16.75 -2.81 -10.23
N MET A 142 -16.38 -1.89 -9.33
CA MET A 142 -15.47 -2.20 -8.22
C MET A 142 -16.06 -3.26 -7.28
N LEU A 143 -17.32 -3.13 -6.92
CA LEU A 143 -18.01 -4.09 -6.06
C LEU A 143 -18.05 -5.48 -6.72
N ASP A 144 -18.38 -5.55 -8.00
CA ASP A 144 -18.38 -6.78 -8.78
C ASP A 144 -16.98 -7.40 -8.85
N GLY A 145 -15.93 -6.57 -9.00
CA GLY A 145 -14.54 -7.01 -8.95
C GLY A 145 -14.15 -7.61 -7.58
N CYS A 146 -14.55 -6.96 -6.49
CA CYS A 146 -14.33 -7.50 -5.13
C CYS A 146 -15.04 -8.82 -4.89
N VAL A 147 -16.30 -8.93 -5.33
CA VAL A 147 -17.09 -10.17 -5.21
C VAL A 147 -16.48 -11.29 -6.07
N HIS A 148 -15.99 -10.97 -7.25
CA HIS A 148 -15.29 -11.92 -8.11
C HIS A 148 -14.03 -12.47 -7.44
N VAL A 149 -13.18 -11.61 -6.87
CA VAL A 149 -12.00 -12.07 -6.11
C VAL A 149 -12.41 -13.02 -4.99
N GLU A 150 -13.42 -12.63 -4.19
CA GLU A 150 -13.84 -13.41 -3.03
C GLU A 150 -14.42 -14.79 -3.37
N ARG A 151 -15.13 -14.92 -4.52
CA ARG A 151 -15.89 -16.13 -4.85
C ARG A 151 -15.20 -17.03 -5.86
N ASP A 152 -14.47 -16.44 -6.80
CA ASP A 152 -14.05 -17.14 -8.02
C ASP A 152 -12.53 -17.34 -8.10
N LEU A 153 -11.73 -16.63 -7.26
CA LEU A 153 -10.26 -16.67 -7.32
C LEU A 153 -9.67 -17.33 -6.06
N PRO A 154 -9.52 -18.67 -6.03
CA PRO A 154 -9.09 -19.39 -4.82
C PRO A 154 -7.66 -19.10 -4.36
N HIS A 155 -6.80 -18.55 -5.22
CA HIS A 155 -5.41 -18.22 -4.88
C HIS A 155 -5.20 -16.70 -4.71
N VAL A 156 -6.23 -15.87 -4.92
CA VAL A 156 -6.18 -14.43 -4.65
C VAL A 156 -7.20 -14.07 -3.57
N GLU A 157 -6.72 -13.70 -2.40
CA GLU A 157 -7.56 -13.28 -1.28
C GLU A 157 -7.90 -11.78 -1.38
N LEU A 158 -9.17 -11.41 -1.21
CA LEU A 158 -9.54 -10.02 -1.07
C LEU A 158 -9.11 -9.49 0.31
N ALA A 159 -7.99 -8.81 0.38
CA ALA A 159 -7.51 -8.19 1.63
C ALA A 159 -8.27 -6.92 1.98
N GLY A 160 -8.68 -6.16 0.97
CA GLY A 160 -9.37 -4.92 1.25
C GLY A 160 -9.53 -3.98 0.06
N VAL A 161 -9.82 -2.74 0.40
CA VAL A 161 -9.97 -1.65 -0.56
C VAL A 161 -9.04 -0.49 -0.24
N GLY A 162 -8.74 0.32 -1.23
CA GLY A 162 -7.85 1.47 -1.05
C GLY A 162 -8.10 2.61 -2.02
N VAL A 163 -7.43 3.74 -1.76
CA VAL A 163 -7.45 4.92 -2.62
C VAL A 163 -6.06 5.55 -2.69
N ASN A 164 -5.76 6.28 -3.75
CA ASN A 164 -4.68 7.25 -3.81
C ASN A 164 -5.24 8.65 -4.03
N LEU A 165 -4.79 9.61 -3.23
CA LEU A 165 -5.18 11.02 -3.32
C LEU A 165 -3.96 11.90 -3.02
N GLY A 166 -3.83 13.02 -3.75
CA GLY A 166 -2.82 14.05 -3.50
C GLY A 166 -1.36 13.62 -3.73
N CYS A 167 -1.13 12.45 -4.30
CA CYS A 167 0.23 11.98 -4.59
C CYS A 167 0.70 12.40 -5.99
N TYR A 168 -0.21 12.37 -6.97
CA TYR A 168 0.04 12.74 -8.36
C TYR A 168 -0.97 13.79 -8.85
N GLY A 169 -2.25 13.57 -8.58
CA GLY A 169 -3.32 14.47 -8.94
C GLY A 169 -3.49 15.64 -7.95
N SER A 170 -4.47 16.47 -8.23
CA SER A 170 -4.79 17.67 -7.45
C SER A 170 -5.78 17.43 -6.31
N ILE A 171 -6.39 16.24 -6.26
CA ILE A 171 -7.40 15.92 -5.24
C ILE A 171 -6.71 15.60 -3.92
N GLN A 172 -6.83 16.50 -2.96
CA GLN A 172 -6.28 16.28 -1.63
C GLN A 172 -7.19 15.36 -0.80
N PRO A 173 -6.63 14.51 0.08
CA PRO A 173 -7.42 13.72 1.02
C PRO A 173 -8.17 14.64 1.98
N THR A 174 -9.46 14.38 2.12
CA THR A 174 -10.37 15.06 3.06
C THR A 174 -11.20 14.03 3.82
N PRO A 175 -11.80 14.41 4.98
CA PRO A 175 -12.72 13.52 5.67
C PRO A 175 -13.88 13.04 4.78
N GLU A 176 -14.33 13.89 3.85
CA GLU A 176 -15.45 13.57 2.96
C GLU A 176 -15.08 12.50 1.94
N ASN A 177 -13.95 12.65 1.21
CA ASN A 177 -13.57 11.68 0.19
C ASN A 177 -13.06 10.35 0.81
N LEU A 178 -12.38 10.39 1.95
CA LEU A 178 -12.05 9.16 2.67
C LEU A 178 -13.28 8.52 3.33
N GLY A 179 -14.29 9.31 3.70
CA GLY A 179 -15.61 8.81 4.10
C GLY A 179 -16.32 8.04 2.97
N GLN A 180 -16.15 8.45 1.71
CA GLN A 180 -16.65 7.69 0.56
C GLN A 180 -15.96 6.32 0.46
N LEU A 181 -14.63 6.25 0.67
CA LEU A 181 -13.92 4.96 0.70
C LEU A 181 -14.46 4.03 1.81
N VAL A 182 -14.74 4.58 3.00
CA VAL A 182 -15.34 3.80 4.10
C VAL A 182 -16.73 3.29 3.70
N HIS A 183 -17.51 4.11 2.99
CA HIS A 183 -18.81 3.66 2.47
C HIS A 183 -18.66 2.51 1.46
N ILE A 184 -17.72 2.61 0.52
CA ILE A 184 -17.39 1.54 -0.43
C ILE A 184 -16.98 0.28 0.33
N ALA A 185 -16.09 0.39 1.31
CA ALA A 185 -15.66 -0.75 2.12
C ALA A 185 -16.85 -1.47 2.78
N ARG A 186 -17.80 -0.74 3.36
CA ARG A 186 -19.01 -1.31 3.96
C ARG A 186 -19.90 -2.00 2.93
N ARG A 187 -20.04 -1.46 1.72
CA ARG A 187 -20.78 -2.12 0.64
C ARG A 187 -20.14 -3.45 0.27
N VAL A 188 -18.81 -3.47 0.12
CA VAL A 188 -18.05 -4.71 -0.16
C VAL A 188 -18.23 -5.72 0.98
N GLU A 189 -18.01 -5.32 2.24
CA GLU A 189 -18.17 -6.18 3.42
C GLU A 189 -19.57 -6.82 3.48
N ASN A 190 -20.61 -6.05 3.19
CA ASN A 190 -21.98 -6.57 3.15
C ASN A 190 -22.19 -7.60 2.02
N ALA A 191 -21.58 -7.38 0.86
CA ALA A 191 -21.71 -8.27 -0.29
C ALA A 191 -20.97 -9.61 -0.12
N ILE A 192 -19.80 -9.57 0.57
CA ILE A 192 -18.96 -10.76 0.81
C ILE A 192 -19.28 -11.44 2.16
N GLY A 193 -20.00 -10.78 3.06
CA GLY A 193 -20.41 -11.33 4.36
C GLY A 193 -19.31 -11.36 5.43
N ARG A 194 -18.21 -10.62 5.25
CA ARG A 194 -17.11 -10.51 6.22
C ARG A 194 -16.47 -9.12 6.24
N LYS A 195 -15.70 -8.84 7.28
CA LYS A 195 -14.89 -7.62 7.37
C LYS A 195 -13.66 -7.69 6.49
N LEU A 196 -13.29 -6.53 5.92
CA LEU A 196 -12.04 -6.36 5.21
C LEU A 196 -10.88 -6.19 6.20
N GLU A 197 -9.73 -6.79 5.88
CA GLU A 197 -8.48 -6.62 6.63
C GLU A 197 -7.95 -5.20 6.49
N ILE A 198 -8.02 -4.63 5.28
CA ILE A 198 -7.42 -3.35 4.91
C ILE A 198 -8.48 -2.40 4.32
N VAL A 199 -8.60 -1.21 4.91
CA VAL A 199 -9.23 -0.04 4.29
C VAL A 199 -8.16 1.06 4.22
N SER A 200 -7.50 1.15 3.06
CA SER A 200 -6.28 1.93 2.89
C SER A 200 -6.57 3.34 2.43
N GLY A 201 -6.47 4.30 3.34
CA GLY A 201 -6.80 5.72 3.13
C GLY A 201 -5.76 6.53 2.35
N GLY A 202 -4.81 5.89 1.69
CA GLY A 202 -3.87 6.60 0.82
C GLY A 202 -2.42 6.59 1.28
N ALA A 203 -1.73 7.67 1.01
CA ALA A 203 -0.29 7.83 1.15
C ALA A 203 0.08 8.89 2.21
N THR A 204 1.28 9.48 2.10
CA THR A 204 1.77 10.57 2.97
C THR A 204 0.78 11.74 3.05
N SER A 205 0.15 12.12 1.94
CA SER A 205 -0.84 13.20 1.89
C SER A 205 -1.99 13.03 2.90
N SER A 206 -2.42 11.78 3.15
CA SER A 206 -3.48 11.49 4.11
C SER A 206 -3.04 11.55 5.58
N PHE A 207 -1.74 11.59 5.85
CA PHE A 207 -1.23 11.68 7.22
C PHE A 207 -1.64 12.99 7.92
N THR A 208 -1.88 14.06 7.17
CA THR A 208 -2.38 15.33 7.71
C THR A 208 -3.71 15.15 8.46
N LEU A 209 -4.59 14.24 8.00
CA LEU A 209 -5.85 13.94 8.69
C LEU A 209 -5.62 13.20 10.02
N VAL A 210 -4.59 12.34 10.08
CA VAL A 210 -4.14 11.71 11.33
C VAL A 210 -3.64 12.79 12.30
N HIS A 211 -2.80 13.70 11.79
CA HIS A 211 -2.22 14.78 12.59
C HIS A 211 -3.31 15.70 13.20
N TRP A 212 -4.35 16.00 12.45
CA TRP A 212 -5.45 16.85 12.91
C TRP A 212 -6.58 16.10 13.63
N GLY A 213 -6.50 14.78 13.71
CA GLY A 213 -7.54 13.96 14.34
C GLY A 213 -8.86 13.95 13.57
N THR A 214 -8.81 14.13 12.25
CA THR A 214 -9.98 14.20 11.36
C THR A 214 -10.08 13.01 10.40
N MET A 215 -9.25 11.98 10.59
CA MET A 215 -9.32 10.75 9.80
C MET A 215 -10.67 10.04 10.05
N PRO A 216 -11.42 9.69 9.00
CA PRO A 216 -12.70 8.98 9.17
C PRO A 216 -12.52 7.63 9.86
N GLU A 217 -13.42 7.33 10.77
CA GLU A 217 -13.50 6.01 11.40
C GLU A 217 -13.77 4.92 10.33
N GLY A 218 -12.95 3.86 10.35
CA GLY A 218 -12.98 2.77 9.38
C GLY A 218 -11.77 2.77 8.45
N ILE A 219 -11.01 3.86 8.33
CA ILE A 219 -9.67 3.83 7.74
C ILE A 219 -8.71 3.20 8.76
N ASN A 220 -8.04 2.11 8.37
CA ASN A 220 -7.16 1.35 9.26
C ASN A 220 -5.75 1.14 8.71
N HIS A 221 -5.42 1.73 7.55
CA HIS A 221 -4.14 1.51 6.89
C HIS A 221 -3.71 2.73 6.06
N LEU A 222 -2.42 3.09 6.14
CA LEU A 222 -1.76 4.12 5.31
C LEU A 222 -0.42 3.63 4.77
N ARG A 223 -0.07 4.07 3.55
CA ARG A 223 1.17 3.72 2.86
C ARG A 223 2.10 4.94 2.83
N ILE A 224 3.00 5.05 3.81
CA ILE A 224 3.78 6.27 4.07
C ILE A 224 5.25 6.07 3.73
N GLY A 225 5.82 6.99 2.98
CA GLY A 225 7.23 6.99 2.60
C GLY A 225 7.83 8.37 2.54
N GLU A 226 7.31 9.25 1.69
CA GLU A 226 7.84 10.59 1.45
C GLU A 226 7.89 11.43 2.72
N GLY A 227 6.81 11.47 3.50
CA GLY A 227 6.78 12.21 4.75
C GLY A 227 7.84 11.76 5.75
N ILE A 228 8.17 10.47 5.80
CA ILE A 228 9.21 9.94 6.67
C ILE A 228 10.61 10.25 6.13
N LEU A 229 10.83 10.05 4.81
CA LEU A 229 12.15 10.15 4.21
C LEU A 229 12.62 11.60 4.02
N VAL A 230 11.72 12.51 3.67
CA VAL A 230 12.04 13.92 3.37
C VAL A 230 11.27 14.90 4.23
N SER A 231 10.39 14.43 5.10
CA SER A 231 9.55 15.25 6.01
C SER A 231 8.80 16.35 5.26
N LYS A 232 8.31 16.01 4.07
CA LYS A 232 7.54 16.92 3.24
C LYS A 232 6.07 16.52 3.30
N ASP A 233 5.20 17.51 3.29
CA ASP A 233 3.74 17.35 3.34
C ASP A 233 3.23 16.64 4.62
N LEU A 234 3.93 16.91 5.75
CA LEU A 234 3.55 16.46 7.10
C LEU A 234 3.03 17.62 7.94
#